data_598cd1828e219d4c4c0062aea9d28562
#
_entry.id   598cd1828e219d4c4c0062aea9d28562
#
_cell.length_a   1.000
_cell.length_b   1.000
_cell.length_c   1.000
_cell.angle_alpha   90.00
_cell.angle_beta   90.00
_cell.angle_gamma   90.00
#
_symmetry.space_group_name_H-M   'P 1'
#
loop_
_entity.id
_entity.type
_entity.pdbx_description
1 polymer ?
#
loop_
_entity_poly.entity_id
_entity_poly.type
_entity_poly.pdbx_seq_one_letter_code
_entity_poly.pdbx_strand_id
1 'polypeptide(L)'
;QVPVEPERITAAAFHPIGEPTAVGMEATGGIEIAQLDRRDRGGPETAGLDVGAPAGTAVYAPVDGIVASVSEYVALGRVEGYEITIAPSASAAGLLVRITHLDPPPDGEPPSVGTPVRAGETPLGRVRDLSGVVEQELSQLTADSGNHVHIDVIRTRADLLP
;
A
#
# COMPACT_ATOMS: atom_id res chain seq x y z
N GLN A 1 6.19 -9.08 2.57
CA GLN A 1 5.10 -9.99 2.23
C GLN A 1 4.01 -9.20 1.50
N VAL A 2 3.26 -9.83 0.56
CA VAL A 2 2.10 -9.15 -0.04
C VAL A 2 0.98 -9.03 0.99
N PRO A 3 0.20 -7.94 0.96
CA PRO A 3 -0.78 -7.64 2.02
C PRO A 3 -2.13 -8.32 1.84
N VAL A 4 -2.33 -9.10 0.80
CA VAL A 4 -3.56 -9.86 0.54
C VAL A 4 -3.24 -11.33 0.33
N GLU A 5 -4.22 -12.20 0.55
CA GLU A 5 -4.07 -13.63 0.29
C GLU A 5 -3.73 -13.89 -1.18
N PRO A 6 -2.74 -14.75 -1.50
CA PRO A 6 -2.27 -14.97 -2.87
C PRO A 6 -3.38 -15.32 -3.87
N GLU A 7 -4.38 -16.10 -3.46
CA GLU A 7 -5.49 -16.52 -4.30
C GLU A 7 -6.49 -15.39 -4.61
N ARG A 8 -6.37 -14.26 -3.94
CA ARG A 8 -7.19 -13.06 -4.17
C ARG A 8 -6.52 -12.05 -5.10
N ILE A 9 -5.23 -12.24 -5.41
CA ILE A 9 -4.48 -11.33 -6.26
C ILE A 9 -4.95 -11.47 -7.71
N THR A 10 -5.37 -10.36 -8.32
CA THR A 10 -5.82 -10.30 -9.73
C THR A 10 -4.72 -9.81 -10.66
N ALA A 11 -3.85 -8.93 -10.18
CA ALA A 11 -2.65 -8.44 -10.85
C ALA A 11 -1.72 -7.80 -9.83
N ALA A 12 -0.45 -7.60 -10.20
CA ALA A 12 0.47 -6.78 -9.43
C ALA A 12 1.36 -5.95 -10.37
N ALA A 13 1.66 -4.71 -10.00
CA ALA A 13 2.50 -3.84 -10.81
C ALA A 13 3.31 -2.86 -9.98
N PHE A 14 4.54 -2.62 -10.43
CA PHE A 14 5.38 -1.54 -9.91
C PHE A 14 5.16 -0.24 -10.68
N HIS A 15 5.36 0.89 -10.00
CA HIS A 15 5.41 2.20 -10.63
C HIS A 15 6.19 3.22 -9.76
N PRO A 16 6.72 4.31 -10.36
CA PRO A 16 7.26 5.43 -9.60
C PRO A 16 6.14 6.18 -8.88
N ILE A 17 6.42 6.73 -7.70
CA ILE A 17 5.43 7.47 -6.90
C ILE A 17 5.65 8.99 -6.87
N GLY A 18 6.78 9.48 -7.43
CA GLY A 18 7.08 10.91 -7.45
C GLY A 18 7.51 11.51 -6.10
N GLU A 19 7.69 10.69 -5.09
CA GLU A 19 8.08 11.11 -3.74
C GLU A 19 9.62 11.14 -3.62
N PRO A 20 10.23 12.28 -3.23
CA PRO A 20 11.71 12.39 -3.15
C PRO A 20 12.37 11.44 -2.16
N THR A 21 11.62 10.98 -1.16
CA THR A 21 12.10 10.03 -0.14
C THR A 21 11.79 8.58 -0.48
N ALA A 22 11.21 8.32 -1.66
CA ALA A 22 10.84 6.99 -2.11
C ALA A 22 12.04 6.05 -2.23
N VAL A 23 11.84 4.81 -1.84
CA VAL A 23 12.83 3.72 -1.91
C VAL A 23 12.30 2.63 -2.83
N GLY A 24 13.11 2.21 -3.80
CA GLY A 24 12.75 1.08 -4.66
C GLY A 24 12.67 -0.22 -3.87
N MET A 25 11.66 -1.03 -4.16
CA MET A 25 11.46 -2.36 -3.59
C MET A 25 11.99 -3.44 -4.54
N GLU A 26 12.36 -4.58 -3.99
CA GLU A 26 12.66 -5.79 -4.74
C GLU A 26 11.54 -6.80 -4.53
N ALA A 27 11.05 -7.39 -5.61
CA ALA A 27 10.09 -8.48 -5.53
C ALA A 27 10.81 -9.80 -5.27
N THR A 28 10.47 -10.44 -4.15
CA THR A 28 10.91 -11.79 -3.86
C THR A 28 9.68 -12.69 -3.72
N GLY A 29 9.57 -13.73 -4.56
CA GLY A 29 8.46 -14.68 -4.51
C GLY A 29 7.80 -14.92 -5.86
N GLY A 30 6.83 -15.84 -5.91
CA GLY A 30 6.25 -16.38 -7.14
C GLY A 30 5.13 -15.55 -7.79
N ILE A 31 5.02 -14.25 -7.51
CA ILE A 31 4.02 -13.38 -8.13
C ILE A 31 4.67 -12.67 -9.31
N GLU A 32 4.03 -12.74 -10.48
CA GLU A 32 4.42 -11.93 -11.63
C GLU A 32 4.03 -10.48 -11.39
N ILE A 33 4.98 -9.57 -11.46
CA ILE A 33 4.78 -8.15 -11.24
C ILE A 33 5.09 -7.40 -12.54
N ALA A 34 4.08 -6.72 -13.07
CA ALA A 34 4.20 -5.88 -14.24
C ALA A 34 4.88 -4.53 -13.89
N GLN A 35 5.23 -3.76 -14.91
CA GLN A 35 5.69 -2.38 -14.76
C GLN A 35 4.65 -1.46 -15.40
N LEU A 36 4.10 -0.51 -14.63
CA LEU A 36 3.22 0.53 -15.15
C LEU A 36 4.02 1.73 -15.67
N ASP A 37 3.38 2.50 -16.54
CA ASP A 37 3.94 3.71 -17.10
C ASP A 37 4.32 4.72 -16.02
N ARG A 38 5.45 5.38 -16.19
CA ARG A 38 5.98 6.40 -15.29
C ARG A 38 5.04 7.61 -15.10
N ARG A 39 4.28 8.01 -16.13
CA ARG A 39 3.38 9.18 -16.14
C ARG A 39 4.05 10.45 -15.58
N ASP A 40 5.29 10.71 -16.00
CA ASP A 40 6.13 11.84 -15.55
C ASP A 40 6.48 11.85 -14.04
N ARG A 41 6.14 10.81 -13.30
CA ARG A 41 6.53 10.65 -11.89
C ARG A 41 8.02 10.34 -11.77
N GLY A 42 8.72 11.10 -10.93
CA GLY A 42 10.13 10.86 -10.60
C GLY A 42 10.31 9.70 -9.62
N GLY A 43 11.57 9.34 -9.36
CA GLY A 43 11.96 8.32 -8.38
C GLY A 43 12.18 6.93 -8.98
N PRO A 44 12.43 5.92 -8.10
CA PRO A 44 12.63 4.55 -8.54
C PRO A 44 11.41 3.97 -9.23
N GLU A 45 11.62 3.13 -10.25
CA GLU A 45 10.57 2.42 -11.00
C GLU A 45 9.76 1.48 -10.09
N THR A 46 10.37 0.99 -9.02
CA THR A 46 9.79 0.03 -8.08
C THR A 46 9.46 0.67 -6.73
N ALA A 47 9.20 1.98 -6.70
CA ALA A 47 8.93 2.69 -5.44
C ALA A 47 7.52 2.42 -4.90
N GLY A 48 6.53 2.25 -5.77
CA GLY A 48 5.16 1.86 -5.45
C GLY A 48 4.87 0.47 -6.00
N LEU A 49 4.12 -0.31 -5.25
CA LEU A 49 3.58 -1.61 -5.64
C LEU A 49 2.06 -1.60 -5.47
N ASP A 50 1.36 -1.75 -6.57
CA ASP A 50 -0.07 -1.99 -6.58
C ASP A 50 -0.35 -3.49 -6.58
N VAL A 51 -1.12 -3.97 -5.61
CA VAL A 51 -1.56 -5.36 -5.52
C VAL A 51 -3.07 -5.41 -5.72
N GLY A 52 -3.49 -5.81 -6.91
CA GLY A 52 -4.89 -5.90 -7.33
C GLY A 52 -5.63 -7.00 -6.59
N ALA A 53 -6.80 -6.66 -6.09
CA ALA A 53 -7.74 -7.62 -5.52
C ALA A 53 -9.16 -7.03 -5.55
N PRO A 54 -10.22 -7.86 -5.54
CA PRO A 54 -11.59 -7.37 -5.49
C PRO A 54 -11.85 -6.46 -4.30
N ALA A 55 -12.66 -5.41 -4.48
CA ALA A 55 -13.10 -4.55 -3.39
C ALA A 55 -13.65 -5.37 -2.21
N GLY A 56 -13.33 -4.96 -0.98
CA GLY A 56 -13.70 -5.67 0.24
C GLY A 56 -12.78 -6.83 0.62
N THR A 57 -11.77 -7.18 -0.20
CA THR A 57 -10.75 -8.18 0.17
C THR A 57 -9.97 -7.71 1.40
N ALA A 58 -9.75 -8.60 2.36
CA ALA A 58 -8.98 -8.30 3.57
C ALA A 58 -7.53 -7.94 3.22
N VAL A 59 -7.02 -6.91 3.91
CA VAL A 59 -5.65 -6.41 3.77
C VAL A 59 -4.94 -6.57 5.10
N TYR A 60 -3.77 -7.19 5.07
CA TYR A 60 -2.93 -7.48 6.23
C TYR A 60 -1.64 -6.67 6.22
N ALA A 61 -0.99 -6.54 7.36
CA ALA A 61 0.30 -5.88 7.45
C ALA A 61 1.34 -6.59 6.55
N PRO A 62 2.05 -5.87 5.67
CA PRO A 62 3.08 -6.47 4.81
C PRO A 62 4.39 -6.76 5.54
N VAL A 63 4.61 -6.13 6.69
CA VAL A 63 5.82 -6.23 7.50
C VAL A 63 5.49 -6.30 8.99
N ASP A 64 6.37 -6.90 9.78
CA ASP A 64 6.34 -6.76 11.24
C ASP A 64 6.76 -5.35 11.63
N GLY A 65 6.07 -4.74 12.58
CA GLY A 65 6.40 -3.39 12.99
C GLY A 65 5.43 -2.79 13.98
N ILE A 66 5.39 -1.47 14.00
CA ILE A 66 4.47 -0.67 14.82
C ILE A 66 3.78 0.34 13.92
N VAL A 67 2.48 0.52 14.10
CA VAL A 67 1.71 1.56 13.39
C VAL A 67 2.26 2.93 13.80
N ALA A 68 2.84 3.64 12.84
CA ALA A 68 3.42 4.97 13.03
C ALA A 68 2.39 6.09 12.79
N SER A 69 1.48 5.91 11.82
CA SER A 69 0.38 6.83 11.57
C SER A 69 -0.83 6.13 10.96
N VAL A 70 -1.99 6.72 11.18
CA VAL A 70 -3.25 6.41 10.49
C VAL A 70 -3.84 7.75 10.08
N SER A 71 -4.12 7.93 8.79
CA SER A 71 -4.64 9.19 8.25
C SER A 71 -5.67 8.94 7.15
N GLU A 72 -6.47 9.97 6.87
CA GLU A 72 -7.40 9.91 5.75
C GLU A 72 -6.65 9.85 4.42
N TYR A 73 -7.08 8.95 3.54
CA TYR A 73 -6.67 8.97 2.15
C TYR A 73 -7.58 9.91 1.36
N VAL A 74 -6.98 10.90 0.70
CA VAL A 74 -7.71 11.93 -0.05
C VAL A 74 -7.42 11.78 -1.54
N ALA A 75 -8.46 11.54 -2.33
CA ALA A 75 -8.41 11.56 -3.78
C ALA A 75 -9.41 12.59 -4.35
N LEU A 76 -8.99 13.38 -5.33
CA LEU A 76 -9.81 14.42 -5.97
C LEU A 76 -10.52 15.37 -4.97
N GLY A 77 -9.86 15.68 -3.84
CA GLY A 77 -10.39 16.58 -2.80
C GLY A 77 -11.47 15.96 -1.91
N ARG A 78 -11.64 14.65 -1.92
CA ARG A 78 -12.56 13.89 -1.07
C ARG A 78 -11.82 12.86 -0.25
N VAL A 79 -12.32 12.57 0.94
CA VAL A 79 -11.85 11.46 1.75
C VAL A 79 -12.33 10.16 1.11
N GLU A 80 -11.39 9.37 0.65
CA GLU A 80 -11.61 8.11 -0.06
C GLU A 80 -10.92 6.96 0.70
N GLY A 81 -11.35 6.77 1.94
CA GLY A 81 -10.79 5.78 2.82
C GLY A 81 -9.66 6.30 3.68
N TYR A 82 -8.71 5.45 4.02
CA TYR A 82 -7.58 5.81 4.87
C TYR A 82 -6.27 5.14 4.41
N GLU A 83 -5.20 5.57 5.03
CA GLU A 83 -3.87 5.01 4.89
C GLU A 83 -3.25 4.70 6.25
N ILE A 84 -2.39 3.69 6.27
CA ILE A 84 -1.60 3.30 7.44
C ILE A 84 -0.13 3.37 7.08
N THR A 85 0.67 3.95 7.97
CA THR A 85 2.13 3.87 7.89
C THR A 85 2.66 3.00 9.02
N ILE A 86 3.55 2.06 8.69
CA ILE A 86 4.18 1.14 9.62
C ILE A 86 5.68 1.44 9.69
N ALA A 87 6.20 1.54 10.91
CA ALA A 87 7.64 1.52 11.17
C ALA A 87 8.10 0.06 11.32
N PRO A 88 8.86 -0.50 10.34
CA PRO A 88 9.24 -1.92 10.38
C PRO A 88 10.21 -2.23 11.51
N SER A 89 10.02 -3.38 12.19
CA SER A 89 10.90 -3.83 13.29
C SER A 89 12.30 -4.23 12.83
N ALA A 90 12.43 -4.74 11.61
CA ALA A 90 13.67 -5.30 11.06
C ALA A 90 14.41 -4.38 10.09
N SER A 91 13.94 -3.14 9.90
CA SER A 91 14.54 -2.25 8.91
C SER A 91 15.65 -1.39 9.50
N ALA A 92 16.55 -0.93 8.62
CA ALA A 92 17.46 0.16 8.93
C ALA A 92 16.66 1.39 9.41
N ALA A 93 17.16 2.10 10.43
CA ALA A 93 16.51 3.28 10.96
C ALA A 93 16.07 4.24 9.84
N GLY A 94 14.84 4.73 9.93
CA GLY A 94 14.32 5.74 9.03
C GLY A 94 13.56 5.23 7.81
N LEU A 95 13.21 3.94 7.69
CA LEU A 95 12.27 3.47 6.69
C LEU A 95 10.85 3.37 7.27
N LEU A 96 9.87 3.72 6.45
CA LEU A 96 8.45 3.57 6.72
C LEU A 96 7.79 2.86 5.53
N VAL A 97 6.84 1.97 5.83
CA VAL A 97 6.00 1.31 4.83
C VAL A 97 4.61 1.91 4.93
N ARG A 98 4.15 2.53 3.84
CA ARG A 98 2.82 3.11 3.76
C ARG A 98 1.91 2.22 2.93
N ILE A 99 0.70 2.04 3.40
CA ILE A 99 -0.34 1.24 2.76
C ILE A 99 -1.57 2.13 2.59
N THR A 100 -2.08 2.26 1.37
CA THR A 100 -3.23 3.12 1.03
C THR A 100 -4.36 2.35 0.36
N HIS A 101 -5.44 3.04 0.01
CA HIS A 101 -6.66 2.50 -0.60
C HIS A 101 -7.40 1.52 0.32
N LEU A 102 -7.53 1.90 1.59
CA LEU A 102 -8.14 1.06 2.62
C LEU A 102 -9.52 1.55 3.04
N ASP A 103 -10.46 0.63 3.16
CA ASP A 103 -11.66 0.75 3.96
C ASP A 103 -11.48 0.08 5.33
N PRO A 104 -12.19 0.51 6.38
CA PRO A 104 -12.11 -0.11 7.69
C PRO A 104 -12.33 -1.63 7.66
N PRO A 105 -11.71 -2.38 8.58
CA PRO A 105 -11.94 -3.81 8.70
C PRO A 105 -13.41 -4.07 9.08
N PRO A 106 -13.96 -5.27 8.78
CA PRO A 106 -15.38 -5.57 9.01
C PRO A 106 -15.81 -5.43 10.47
N ASP A 107 -14.91 -5.73 11.39
CA ASP A 107 -15.21 -5.87 12.82
C ASP A 107 -14.79 -4.64 13.66
N GLY A 108 -14.53 -3.51 13.03
CA GLY A 108 -14.17 -2.33 13.78
C GLY A 108 -13.35 -1.28 13.04
N GLU A 109 -12.53 -0.58 13.81
CA GLU A 109 -11.64 0.46 13.33
C GLU A 109 -10.26 -0.08 12.97
N PRO A 110 -9.50 0.65 12.13
CA PRO A 110 -8.12 0.28 11.82
C PRO A 110 -7.27 0.27 13.11
N PRO A 111 -6.14 -0.47 13.11
CA PRO A 111 -5.20 -0.45 14.23
C PRO A 111 -4.75 0.99 14.52
N SER A 112 -4.77 1.38 15.79
CA SER A 112 -4.35 2.72 16.22
C SER A 112 -2.82 2.88 16.25
N VAL A 113 -2.35 4.13 16.23
CA VAL A 113 -0.93 4.46 16.37
C VAL A 113 -0.34 3.81 17.62
N GLY A 114 0.84 3.21 17.49
CA GLY A 114 1.52 2.47 18.55
C GLY A 114 1.17 0.98 18.62
N THR A 115 0.18 0.52 17.86
CA THR A 115 -0.20 -0.91 17.82
C THR A 115 0.88 -1.73 17.15
N PRO A 116 1.39 -2.81 17.79
CA PRO A 116 2.26 -3.79 17.13
C PRO A 116 1.50 -4.55 16.04
N VAL A 117 2.14 -4.75 14.89
CA VAL A 117 1.57 -5.51 13.77
C VAL A 117 2.51 -6.62 13.33
N ARG A 118 1.94 -7.71 12.82
CA ARG A 118 2.65 -8.87 12.27
C ARG A 118 2.30 -9.07 10.80
N ALA A 119 3.33 -9.30 10.00
CA ALA A 119 3.22 -9.54 8.57
C ALA A 119 2.31 -10.74 8.26
N GLY A 120 1.30 -10.53 7.42
CA GLY A 120 0.33 -11.54 7.01
C GLY A 120 -0.69 -11.96 8.08
N GLU A 121 -0.60 -11.44 9.30
CA GLU A 121 -1.49 -11.84 10.41
C GLU A 121 -2.40 -10.70 10.88
N THR A 122 -1.84 -9.49 11.01
CA THR A 122 -2.61 -8.35 11.54
C THR A 122 -3.45 -7.71 10.45
N PRO A 123 -4.80 -7.74 10.56
CA PRO A 123 -5.65 -7.07 9.60
C PRO A 123 -5.50 -5.55 9.72
N LEU A 124 -5.29 -4.90 8.61
CA LEU A 124 -5.23 -3.43 8.50
C LEU A 124 -6.56 -2.85 8.04
N GLY A 125 -7.28 -3.55 7.15
CA GLY A 125 -8.51 -3.08 6.55
C GLY A 125 -8.96 -3.96 5.40
N ARG A 126 -9.61 -3.35 4.42
CA ARG A 126 -10.07 -4.01 3.19
C ARG A 126 -9.75 -3.14 1.99
N VAL A 127 -9.56 -3.77 0.83
CA VAL A 127 -9.42 -3.06 -0.45
C VAL A 127 -10.65 -2.19 -0.70
N ARG A 128 -10.44 -0.89 -0.85
CA ARG A 128 -11.49 0.08 -1.15
C ARG A 128 -11.88 0.02 -2.62
N ASP A 129 -13.16 0.23 -2.91
CA ASP A 129 -13.63 0.43 -4.28
C ASP A 129 -13.38 1.89 -4.71
N LEU A 130 -12.37 2.09 -5.55
CA LEU A 130 -12.03 3.38 -6.15
C LEU A 130 -12.40 3.46 -7.63
N SER A 131 -13.00 2.42 -8.20
CA SER A 131 -13.30 2.35 -9.64
C SER A 131 -14.28 3.43 -10.12
N GLY A 132 -15.13 3.92 -9.24
CA GLY A 132 -16.02 5.05 -9.50
C GLY A 132 -15.44 6.43 -9.20
N VAL A 133 -14.21 6.50 -8.67
CA VAL A 133 -13.55 7.74 -8.24
C VAL A 133 -12.45 8.16 -9.20
N VAL A 134 -11.54 7.22 -9.51
CA VAL A 134 -10.42 7.43 -10.43
C VAL A 134 -10.24 6.20 -11.32
N GLU A 135 -9.71 6.41 -12.51
CA GLU A 135 -9.32 5.31 -13.39
C GLU A 135 -8.21 4.50 -12.73
N GLN A 136 -8.44 3.19 -12.57
CA GLN A 136 -7.49 2.28 -11.97
C GLN A 136 -6.52 1.75 -13.03
N GLU A 137 -5.22 2.03 -12.90
CA GLU A 137 -4.20 1.61 -13.88
C GLU A 137 -4.14 0.09 -14.03
N LEU A 138 -4.35 -0.66 -12.94
CA LEU A 138 -4.39 -2.13 -12.98
C LEU A 138 -5.54 -2.70 -13.81
N SER A 139 -6.60 -1.94 -14.10
CA SER A 139 -7.67 -2.39 -14.99
C SER A 139 -7.19 -2.74 -16.40
N GLN A 140 -6.02 -2.28 -16.79
CA GLN A 140 -5.37 -2.64 -18.06
C GLN A 140 -4.71 -4.02 -18.03
N LEU A 141 -4.46 -4.56 -16.85
CA LEU A 141 -3.77 -5.84 -16.62
C LEU A 141 -4.70 -6.96 -16.12
N THR A 142 -5.95 -6.64 -15.82
CA THR A 142 -6.93 -7.56 -15.24
C THR A 142 -8.28 -7.42 -15.92
N ALA A 143 -9.13 -8.42 -15.77
CA ALA A 143 -10.50 -8.40 -16.30
C ALA A 143 -11.52 -7.72 -15.37
N ASP A 144 -11.10 -7.32 -14.17
CA ASP A 144 -11.93 -6.63 -13.19
C ASP A 144 -11.74 -5.09 -13.24
N SER A 145 -12.26 -4.39 -12.24
CA SER A 145 -12.18 -2.92 -12.15
C SER A 145 -10.79 -2.37 -11.79
N GLY A 146 -9.80 -3.24 -11.54
CA GLY A 146 -8.45 -2.85 -11.18
C GLY A 146 -8.30 -2.29 -9.75
N ASN A 147 -9.29 -2.48 -8.88
CA ASN A 147 -9.15 -2.11 -7.47
C ASN A 147 -7.94 -2.81 -6.85
N HIS A 148 -7.22 -2.12 -5.98
CA HIS A 148 -5.98 -2.61 -5.42
C HIS A 148 -5.68 -1.97 -4.06
N VAL A 149 -4.77 -2.57 -3.32
CA VAL A 149 -4.04 -1.91 -2.24
C VAL A 149 -2.71 -1.42 -2.80
N HIS A 150 -2.35 -0.20 -2.47
CA HIS A 150 -1.07 0.38 -2.84
C HIS A 150 -0.11 0.36 -1.66
N ILE A 151 1.14 -0.02 -1.91
CA ILE A 151 2.23 -0.06 -0.93
C ILE A 151 3.39 0.76 -1.47
N ASP A 152 3.95 1.61 -0.63
CA ASP A 152 5.23 2.24 -0.91
C ASP A 152 6.17 2.25 0.30
N VAL A 153 7.46 2.41 0.04
CA VAL A 153 8.49 2.55 1.06
C VAL A 153 9.09 3.93 0.93
N ILE A 154 9.06 4.67 2.02
CA ILE A 154 9.63 6.02 2.10
C ILE A 154 10.69 6.09 3.19
N ARG A 155 11.64 7.02 3.01
CA ARG A 155 12.66 7.30 4.02
C ARG A 155 12.23 8.51 4.84
N THR A 156 12.25 8.38 6.16
CA THR A 156 12.05 9.55 7.03
C THR A 156 13.19 10.55 6.80
N ARG A 157 12.86 11.83 6.74
CA ARG A 157 13.89 12.87 6.78
C ARG A 157 14.41 12.98 8.20
N ALA A 158 15.74 12.89 8.36
CA ALA A 158 16.39 13.01 9.66
C ALA A 158 16.15 14.37 10.34
N ASP A 159 15.76 15.37 9.58
CA ASP A 159 15.45 16.73 9.98
C ASP A 159 14.02 16.93 10.52
N LEU A 160 13.18 15.88 10.49
CA LEU A 160 11.81 15.89 11.03
C LEU A 160 11.67 15.12 12.36
N LEU A 161 12.75 14.55 12.87
CA LEU A 161 12.75 13.94 14.20
C LEU A 161 13.08 15.02 15.24
N PRO A 162 12.23 15.18 16.28
CA PRO A 162 12.49 16.13 17.36
C PRO A 162 13.76 15.81 18.15
#